data_4e1eb731370ecc2fff0c29f07df7ee6e
#
_entry.id   4e1eb731370ecc2fff0c29f07df7ee6e
#
_cell.length_a   1.000
_cell.length_b   1.000
_cell.length_c   1.000
_cell.angle_alpha   90.00
_cell.angle_beta   90.00
_cell.angle_gamma   90.00
#
_symmetry.space_group_name_H-M   'P 1'
#
loop_
_entity.id
_entity.type
_entity.pdbx_description
1 polymer ?
#
loop_
_entity_poly.entity_id
_entity_poly.type
_entity_poly.pdbx_seq_one_letter_code
_entity_poly.pdbx_strand_id
1 'polypeptide(L)'
;MARRKKEPQSVHRKNISMVAEQLFMKKGIENTSMNDIAKEAGYSKATLYVYFKDKEELVSVLVLESMQKLHDYISLALESSSNTKECYEKICNALVEYRDCKKFCVN
;
A
#
# COMPACT_ATOMS: atom_id res chain seq x y z
N MET A 1 28.39 -23.81 1.33
CA MET A 1 27.04 -24.01 0.99
C MET A 1 26.46 -22.77 0.36
N ALA A 2 25.70 -23.02 -0.56
CA ALA A 2 25.08 -21.90 -1.19
C ALA A 2 24.17 -21.30 -0.19
N ARG A 3 24.50 -20.12 0.22
CA ARG A 3 23.69 -19.47 1.13
C ARG A 3 22.59 -18.76 0.40
N ARG A 4 21.42 -18.98 0.86
CA ARG A 4 20.31 -18.30 0.26
C ARG A 4 20.50 -16.81 0.40
N LYS A 5 20.30 -16.13 -0.68
CA LYS A 5 20.44 -14.70 -0.66
C LYS A 5 19.38 -14.10 0.21
N LYS A 6 19.80 -13.24 1.10
CA LYS A 6 18.86 -12.59 1.98
C LYS A 6 18.15 -11.48 1.23
N GLU A 7 16.85 -11.44 1.35
CA GLU A 7 16.09 -10.41 0.66
C GLU A 7 16.20 -9.09 1.38
N PRO A 8 16.18 -7.97 0.65
CA PRO A 8 16.23 -6.67 1.29
C PRO A 8 15.05 -6.46 2.22
N GLN A 9 15.27 -5.65 3.24
CA GLN A 9 14.20 -5.33 4.16
C GLN A 9 13.03 -4.67 3.45
N SER A 10 13.30 -3.92 2.40
CA SER A 10 12.24 -3.24 1.66
C SER A 10 11.26 -4.23 1.05
N VAL A 11 11.76 -5.39 0.62
CA VAL A 11 10.89 -6.42 0.06
C VAL A 11 9.95 -6.97 1.13
N HIS A 12 10.49 -7.25 2.30
CA HIS A 12 9.68 -7.79 3.39
C HIS A 12 8.66 -6.77 3.88
N ARG A 13 9.10 -5.51 4.00
CA ARG A 13 8.19 -4.47 4.43
C ARG A 13 7.05 -4.32 3.43
N LYS A 14 7.37 -4.39 2.15
CA LYS A 14 6.35 -4.28 1.12
C LYS A 14 5.37 -5.45 1.17
N ASN A 15 5.88 -6.66 1.35
CA ASN A 15 5.03 -7.83 1.45
C ASN A 15 4.06 -7.71 2.62
N ILE A 16 4.57 -7.28 3.75
CA ILE A 16 3.73 -7.12 4.94
C ILE A 16 2.70 -6.03 4.72
N SER A 17 3.11 -4.92 4.12
CA SER A 17 2.20 -3.82 3.85
C SER A 17 1.07 -4.24 2.93
N MET A 18 1.38 -5.01 1.90
CA MET A 18 0.37 -5.45 0.95
C MET A 18 -0.65 -6.36 1.61
N VAL A 19 -0.17 -7.30 2.44
CA VAL A 19 -1.07 -8.19 3.15
C VAL A 19 -1.93 -7.42 4.13
N ALA A 20 -1.32 -6.48 4.84
CA ALA A 20 -2.05 -5.67 5.79
C ALA A 20 -3.14 -4.86 5.11
N GLU A 21 -2.81 -4.28 3.96
CA GLU A 21 -3.79 -3.50 3.22
C GLU A 21 -4.98 -4.36 2.83
N GLN A 22 -4.72 -5.56 2.34
CA GLN A 22 -5.78 -6.46 1.96
C GLN A 22 -6.68 -6.81 3.14
N LEU A 23 -6.08 -7.10 4.29
CA LEU A 23 -6.84 -7.43 5.47
C LEU A 23 -7.63 -6.24 5.98
N PHE A 24 -7.03 -5.06 5.96
CA PHE A 24 -7.72 -3.85 6.42
C PHE A 24 -8.95 -3.57 5.56
N MET A 25 -8.83 -3.77 4.26
CA MET A 25 -9.95 -3.52 3.37
C MET A 25 -11.00 -4.60 3.44
N LYS A 26 -10.60 -5.79 3.82
CA LYS A 26 -11.52 -6.91 3.90
C LYS A 26 -12.26 -6.96 5.23
N LYS A 27 -11.56 -6.76 6.33
CA LYS A 27 -12.13 -6.88 7.67
C LYS A 27 -12.18 -5.58 8.43
N GLY A 28 -11.54 -4.54 7.94
CA GLY A 28 -11.44 -3.29 8.69
C GLY A 28 -10.20 -3.25 9.56
N ILE A 29 -9.72 -2.03 9.78
CA ILE A 29 -8.50 -1.84 10.56
C ILE A 29 -8.68 -2.32 12.00
N GLU A 30 -9.82 -2.04 12.58
CA GLU A 30 -10.05 -2.37 13.97
C GLU A 30 -10.19 -3.87 14.19
N ASN A 31 -10.61 -4.59 13.18
CA ASN A 31 -10.82 -6.03 13.29
C ASN A 31 -9.61 -6.84 12.86
N THR A 32 -8.53 -6.18 12.51
CA THR A 32 -7.31 -6.85 12.07
C THR A 32 -6.23 -6.63 13.11
N SER A 33 -5.64 -7.72 13.59
CA SER A 33 -4.57 -7.62 14.58
C SER A 33 -3.23 -7.84 13.89
N MET A 34 -2.16 -7.47 14.60
CA MET A 34 -0.80 -7.75 14.10
C MET A 34 -0.59 -9.25 13.92
N ASN A 35 -1.19 -10.05 14.78
CA ASN A 35 -1.09 -11.49 14.66
C ASN A 35 -1.75 -11.97 13.37
N ASP A 36 -2.91 -11.41 13.03
CA ASP A 36 -3.58 -11.76 11.79
C ASP A 36 -2.70 -11.45 10.59
N ILE A 37 -2.06 -10.30 10.62
CA ILE A 37 -1.19 -9.89 9.51
C ILE A 37 0.00 -10.82 9.40
N ALA A 38 0.64 -11.14 10.51
CA ALA A 38 1.80 -12.02 10.50
C ALA A 38 1.44 -13.39 9.92
N LYS A 39 0.32 -13.91 10.35
CA LYS A 39 -0.14 -15.20 9.92
C LYS A 39 -0.41 -15.22 8.41
N GLU A 40 -1.13 -14.22 7.95
CA GLU A 40 -1.49 -14.15 6.54
C GLU A 40 -0.25 -13.90 5.66
N ALA A 41 0.70 -13.14 6.16
CA ALA A 41 1.89 -12.81 5.39
C ALA A 41 2.93 -13.93 5.45
N GLY A 42 2.77 -14.88 6.36
CA GLY A 42 3.72 -15.98 6.48
C GLY A 42 4.94 -15.64 7.30
N TYR A 43 4.82 -14.66 8.20
CA TYR A 43 5.91 -14.29 9.09
C TYR A 43 5.54 -14.62 10.53
N SER A 44 6.56 -14.77 11.36
CA SER A 44 6.31 -14.90 12.78
C SER A 44 5.94 -13.51 13.33
N LYS A 45 5.25 -13.52 14.45
CA LYS A 45 4.88 -12.27 15.09
C LYS A 45 6.10 -11.45 15.45
N ALA A 46 7.14 -12.13 15.94
CA ALA A 46 8.38 -11.44 16.30
C ALA A 46 9.00 -10.78 15.09
N THR A 47 9.02 -11.47 13.96
CA THR A 47 9.58 -10.91 12.74
C THR A 47 8.78 -9.70 12.29
N LEU A 48 7.46 -9.76 12.40
CA LEU A 48 6.63 -8.64 12.00
C LEU A 48 6.98 -7.41 12.81
N TYR A 49 7.19 -7.58 14.11
CA TYR A 49 7.51 -6.44 14.96
C TYR A 49 8.90 -5.88 14.72
N VAL A 50 9.76 -6.61 14.03
CA VAL A 50 11.03 -6.07 13.59
C VAL A 50 10.81 -4.98 12.55
N TYR A 51 9.83 -5.16 11.70
CA TYR A 51 9.58 -4.22 10.61
C TYR A 51 8.60 -3.12 10.97
N PHE A 52 7.62 -3.42 11.80
CA PHE A 52 6.59 -2.45 12.17
C PHE A 52 6.36 -2.54 13.67
N LYS A 53 6.48 -1.41 14.32
CA LYS A 53 6.38 -1.34 15.75
C LYS A 53 4.99 -1.76 16.25
N ASP A 54 3.96 -1.30 15.56
CA ASP A 54 2.59 -1.63 15.90
C ASP A 54 1.69 -1.43 14.70
N LYS A 55 0.41 -1.68 14.91
CA LYS A 55 -0.55 -1.58 13.82
C LYS A 55 -0.69 -0.14 13.33
N GLU A 56 -0.57 0.81 14.24
CA GLU A 56 -0.70 2.22 13.86
C GLU A 56 0.42 2.65 12.93
N GLU A 57 1.63 2.18 13.17
CA GLU A 57 2.73 2.49 12.28
C GLU A 57 2.46 1.90 10.90
N LEU A 58 1.96 0.69 10.87
CA LEU A 58 1.64 0.04 9.60
C LEU A 58 0.58 0.81 8.84
N VAL A 59 -0.45 1.27 9.54
CA VAL A 59 -1.50 2.07 8.92
C VAL A 59 -0.91 3.37 8.37
N SER A 60 -0.02 4.00 9.13
CA SER A 60 0.61 5.24 8.68
C SER A 60 1.40 5.04 7.40
N VAL A 61 2.14 3.94 7.33
CA VAL A 61 2.91 3.63 6.13
C VAL A 61 1.98 3.46 4.93
N LEU A 62 0.88 2.75 5.13
CA LEU A 62 -0.07 2.52 4.04
C LEU A 62 -0.72 3.81 3.59
N VAL A 63 -1.04 4.69 4.52
CA VAL A 63 -1.62 5.99 4.18
C VAL A 63 -0.63 6.80 3.34
N LEU A 64 0.63 6.83 3.78
CA LEU A 64 1.63 7.58 3.04
C LEU A 64 1.84 7.02 1.65
N GLU A 65 1.88 5.71 1.51
CA GLU A 65 2.04 5.09 0.20
C GLU A 65 0.85 5.41 -0.71
N SER A 66 -0.34 5.39 -0.15
CA SER A 66 -1.54 5.71 -0.93
C SER A 66 -1.53 7.16 -1.37
N MET A 67 -1.14 8.06 -0.48
CA MET A 67 -1.09 9.47 -0.82
C MET A 67 -0.02 9.75 -1.87
N GLN A 68 1.11 9.06 -1.80
CA GLN A 68 2.16 9.23 -2.79
C GLN A 68 1.68 8.76 -4.16
N LYS A 69 0.99 7.65 -4.20
CA LYS A 69 0.44 7.13 -5.46
C LYS A 69 -0.56 8.11 -6.06
N LEU A 70 -1.44 8.65 -5.23
CA LEU A 70 -2.42 9.63 -5.69
C LEU A 70 -1.72 10.89 -6.19
N HIS A 71 -0.70 11.32 -5.47
CA HIS A 71 0.07 12.48 -5.87
C HIS A 71 0.68 12.27 -7.25
N ASP A 72 1.23 11.07 -7.49
CA ASP A 72 1.85 10.78 -8.77
C ASP A 72 0.83 10.81 -9.91
N TYR A 73 -0.35 10.26 -9.69
CA TYR A 73 -1.40 10.29 -10.71
C TYR A 73 -1.79 11.74 -11.04
N ILE A 74 -1.97 12.55 -10.03
CA ILE A 74 -2.37 13.93 -10.22
C ILE A 74 -1.26 14.74 -10.89
N SER A 75 -0.03 14.52 -10.47
CA SER A 75 1.11 15.22 -11.08
C SER A 75 1.22 14.91 -12.55
N LEU A 76 1.04 13.64 -12.91
CA LEU A 76 1.10 13.24 -14.31
C LEU A 76 -0.02 13.92 -15.10
N ALA A 77 -1.21 13.99 -14.54
CA ALA A 77 -2.33 14.64 -15.21
C ALA A 77 -2.04 16.12 -15.44
N LEU A 78 -1.44 16.78 -14.45
CA LEU A 78 -1.11 18.19 -14.58
C LEU A 78 -0.03 18.43 -15.62
N GLU A 79 0.99 17.59 -15.63
CA GLU A 79 2.10 17.75 -16.57
C GLU A 79 1.69 17.51 -18.00
N SER A 80 0.73 16.63 -18.21
CA SER A 80 0.32 16.29 -19.57
C SER A 80 -0.84 17.14 -20.06
N SER A 81 -1.26 18.15 -19.29
CA SER A 81 -2.40 18.98 -19.65
C SER A 81 -1.94 20.26 -20.31
N SER A 82 -2.72 20.72 -21.31
CA SER A 82 -2.39 21.97 -21.99
C SER A 82 -3.35 23.11 -21.62
N ASN A 83 -4.45 22.81 -20.94
CA ASN A 83 -5.36 23.86 -20.50
C ASN A 83 -6.15 23.38 -19.30
N THR A 84 -6.92 24.29 -18.71
CA THR A 84 -7.64 24.01 -17.48
C THR A 84 -8.67 22.88 -17.64
N LYS A 85 -9.38 22.90 -18.75
CA LYS A 85 -10.40 21.89 -18.99
C LYS A 85 -9.79 20.51 -19.10
N GLU A 86 -8.72 20.41 -19.87
CA GLU A 86 -8.03 19.17 -20.03
C GLU A 86 -7.43 18.68 -18.73
N CYS A 87 -6.90 19.61 -17.96
CA CYS A 87 -6.34 19.29 -16.64
C CYS A 87 -7.41 18.69 -15.73
N TYR A 88 -8.58 19.30 -15.72
CA TYR A 88 -9.69 18.83 -14.89
C TYR A 88 -10.09 17.41 -15.31
N GLU A 89 -10.20 17.19 -16.61
CA GLU A 89 -10.61 15.88 -17.11
C GLU A 89 -9.58 14.80 -16.76
N LYS A 90 -8.30 15.15 -16.89
CA LYS A 90 -7.24 14.19 -16.59
C LYS A 90 -7.15 13.88 -15.10
N ILE A 91 -7.38 14.87 -14.27
CA ILE A 91 -7.39 14.62 -12.83
C ILE A 91 -8.54 13.71 -12.46
N CYS A 92 -9.72 13.94 -13.05
CA CYS A 92 -10.85 13.07 -12.80
C CYS A 92 -10.56 11.64 -13.23
N ASN A 93 -9.95 11.47 -14.39
CA ASN A 93 -9.59 10.14 -14.87
C ASN A 93 -8.57 9.49 -13.97
N ALA A 94 -7.60 10.26 -13.48
CA ALA A 94 -6.57 9.73 -12.59
C ALA A 94 -7.19 9.23 -11.30
N LEU A 95 -8.17 9.96 -10.76
CA LEU A 95 -8.83 9.55 -9.54
C LEU A 95 -9.62 8.26 -9.75
N VAL A 96 -10.26 8.13 -10.91
CA VAL A 96 -10.99 6.92 -11.23
C VAL A 96 -10.03 5.75 -11.34
N GLU A 97 -8.91 5.95 -12.01
CA GLU A 97 -7.91 4.90 -12.15
C GLU A 97 -7.35 4.49 -10.81
N TYR A 98 -7.11 5.45 -9.94
CA TYR A 98 -6.61 5.16 -8.61
C TYR A 98 -7.61 4.29 -7.84
N ARG A 99 -8.88 4.64 -7.92
CA ARG A 99 -9.92 3.87 -7.26
C ARG A 99 -9.98 2.45 -7.80
N ASP A 100 -9.90 2.31 -9.12
CA ASP A 100 -9.96 1.00 -9.74
C ASP A 100 -8.74 0.15 -9.36
N CYS A 101 -7.59 0.79 -9.27
CA CYS A 101 -6.36 0.09 -8.85
C CYS A 101 -6.53 -0.46 -7.43
N LYS A 102 -7.06 0.35 -6.53
CA LYS A 102 -7.29 -0.09 -5.16
C LYS A 102 -8.31 -1.22 -5.11
N LYS A 103 -9.37 -1.05 -5.86
CA LYS A 103 -10.42 -2.05 -5.92
C LYS A 103 -9.88 -3.37 -6.45
N PHE A 104 -9.04 -3.30 -7.43
CA PHE A 104 -8.45 -4.48 -8.04
C PHE A 104 -7.54 -5.19 -7.05
N CYS A 105 -6.81 -4.45 -6.26
CA CYS A 105 -5.91 -5.03 -5.27
C CYS A 105 -6.65 -5.76 -4.16
N VAL A 106 -7.88 -5.36 -3.91
CA VAL A 106 -8.68 -6.01 -2.86
C VAL A 106 -9.11 -7.41 -3.28
N ASN A 107 -9.32 -7.59 -4.56
CA ASN A 107 -9.72 -8.87 -5.06
C ASN A 107 -8.52 -9.74 -5.35
#